data_f1d73060844d2233897a5558691fcf3d
#
_entry.id   f1d73060844d2233897a5558691fcf3d
#
_cell.length_a   1.000
_cell.length_b   1.000
_cell.length_c   1.000
_cell.angle_alpha   90.00
_cell.angle_beta   90.00
_cell.angle_gamma   90.00
#
_symmetry.space_group_name_H-M   'P 1'
#
loop_
_entity.id
_entity.type
_entity.pdbx_description
1 polymer ?
#
loop_
_entity_poly.entity_id
_entity_poly.type
_entity_poly.pdbx_seq_one_letter_code
_entity_poly.pdbx_strand_id
1 'polypeptide(L)'
;MADDEGLELTVRGAEKRDAGRGIARLPEGARQRLGVLSGDTVVVEGGRETVAKVWPAGGGTPDGVVLIDADTRANADAKIGETVHVRKVDVEDAASVTLSMPDDVAFSDDDRAVELIKRAIQDRPIQSGGQIRFESLSSDPFVVSETSPDGMVRVTSSTRLKLTKEGRVSRVVTSVSGGEDEDAPTGVTYEDIGGLDEELDLVREMIELPLSEPEVF
;
A
#
# COMPACT_ATOMS: atom_id res chain seq x y z
N MET A 1 -23.02 9.02 -20.92
CA MET A 1 -21.67 9.53 -21.17
C MET A 1 -21.56 10.77 -20.31
N ALA A 2 -20.99 10.66 -19.13
CA ALA A 2 -20.59 11.83 -18.35
C ALA A 2 -19.34 12.37 -19.05
N ASP A 3 -19.37 13.64 -19.41
CA ASP A 3 -18.21 14.33 -19.96
C ASP A 3 -17.07 14.21 -18.95
N ASP A 4 -16.02 13.52 -19.34
CA ASP A 4 -14.78 13.36 -18.60
C ASP A 4 -13.97 14.68 -18.75
N GLU A 5 -14.57 15.78 -18.30
CA GLU A 5 -13.94 17.11 -18.31
C GLU A 5 -12.96 17.20 -17.14
N GLY A 6 -11.76 16.67 -17.35
CA GLY A 6 -10.64 16.94 -16.46
C GLY A 6 -10.20 18.41 -16.49
N LEU A 7 -9.27 18.76 -15.61
CA LEU A 7 -8.66 20.06 -15.50
C LEU A 7 -7.17 20.00 -15.77
N GLU A 8 -6.66 20.97 -16.50
CA GLU A 8 -5.22 21.21 -16.58
C GLU A 8 -4.75 21.97 -15.35
N LEU A 9 -3.83 21.39 -14.60
CA LEU A 9 -3.28 21.95 -13.36
C LEU A 9 -1.76 21.91 -13.39
N THR A 10 -1.15 22.95 -12.86
CA THR A 10 0.31 23.03 -12.72
C THR A 10 0.79 22.26 -11.50
N VAL A 11 1.76 21.39 -11.69
CA VAL A 11 2.33 20.55 -10.61
C VAL A 11 3.18 21.39 -9.66
N ARG A 12 2.93 21.26 -8.37
CA ARG A 12 3.78 21.71 -7.27
C ARG A 12 4.10 20.58 -6.31
N GLY A 13 5.17 20.75 -5.54
CA GLY A 13 5.55 19.79 -4.51
C GLY A 13 4.54 19.74 -3.37
N ALA A 14 4.20 18.55 -2.93
CA ALA A 14 3.41 18.33 -1.71
C ALA A 14 4.21 18.71 -0.45
N GLU A 15 3.52 18.90 0.66
CA GLU A 15 4.14 19.07 1.96
C GLU A 15 4.77 17.75 2.44
N LYS A 16 5.80 17.83 3.30
CA LYS A 16 6.50 16.65 3.83
C LYS A 16 5.57 15.61 4.47
N ARG A 17 4.48 16.06 5.10
CA ARG A 17 3.49 15.18 5.74
C ARG A 17 2.71 14.31 4.76
N ASP A 18 2.71 14.65 3.48
CA ASP A 18 2.00 13.94 2.42
C ASP A 18 2.93 13.01 1.62
N ALA A 19 4.23 13.05 1.87
CA ALA A 19 5.21 12.23 1.17
C ALA A 19 4.89 10.73 1.29
N GLY A 20 4.91 10.02 0.17
CA GLY A 20 4.64 8.57 0.10
C GLY A 20 3.19 8.15 0.33
N ARG A 21 2.26 9.09 0.44
CA ARG A 21 0.85 8.79 0.76
C ARG A 21 -0.08 8.70 -0.44
N GLY A 22 0.40 9.02 -1.65
CA GLY A 22 -0.43 9.03 -2.86
C GLY A 22 -1.57 10.05 -2.79
N ILE A 23 -1.28 11.25 -2.29
CA ILE A 23 -2.26 12.33 -2.09
C ILE A 23 -2.07 13.40 -3.17
N ALA A 24 -3.19 13.84 -3.75
CA ALA A 24 -3.29 15.04 -4.56
C ALA A 24 -4.06 16.10 -3.77
N ARG A 25 -3.38 17.19 -3.37
CA ARG A 25 -4.06 18.32 -2.76
C ARG A 25 -4.54 19.27 -3.84
N LEU A 26 -5.84 19.49 -3.84
CA LEU A 26 -6.52 20.36 -4.79
C LEU A 26 -7.14 21.55 -4.06
N PRO A 27 -7.00 22.76 -4.60
CA PRO A 27 -7.71 23.95 -4.09
C PRO A 27 -9.22 23.78 -4.27
N GLU A 28 -9.98 24.58 -3.54
CA GLU A 28 -11.44 24.44 -3.51
C GLU A 28 -12.09 24.61 -4.88
N GLY A 29 -11.68 25.61 -5.66
CA GLY A 29 -12.21 25.85 -6.98
C GLY A 29 -11.95 24.69 -7.94
N ALA A 30 -10.76 24.06 -7.88
CA ALA A 30 -10.46 22.86 -8.69
C ALA A 30 -11.33 21.67 -8.27
N ARG A 31 -11.51 21.44 -6.96
CA ARG A 31 -12.37 20.36 -6.46
C ARG A 31 -13.83 20.53 -6.88
N GLN A 32 -14.36 21.74 -6.81
CA GLN A 32 -15.73 22.05 -7.24
C GLN A 32 -15.92 21.80 -8.75
N ARG A 33 -14.97 22.21 -9.58
CA ARG A 33 -15.03 22.02 -11.03
C ARG A 33 -14.92 20.55 -11.43
N LEU A 34 -14.09 19.76 -10.73
CA LEU A 34 -13.97 18.31 -10.93
C LEU A 34 -15.11 17.50 -10.29
N GLY A 35 -15.94 18.13 -9.46
CA GLY A 35 -16.98 17.42 -8.71
C GLY A 35 -16.44 16.38 -7.74
N VAL A 36 -15.27 16.67 -7.11
CA VAL A 36 -14.62 15.74 -6.18
C VAL A 36 -14.66 16.24 -4.74
N LEU A 37 -14.79 15.31 -3.82
CA LEU A 37 -14.75 15.53 -2.39
C LEU A 37 -13.41 15.03 -1.81
N SER A 38 -13.14 15.39 -0.55
CA SER A 38 -12.01 14.82 0.19
C SER A 38 -12.20 13.31 0.33
N GLY A 39 -11.20 12.55 -0.08
CA GLY A 39 -11.23 11.08 -0.07
C GLY A 39 -11.55 10.45 -1.43
N ASP A 40 -12.11 11.19 -2.38
CA ASP A 40 -12.30 10.71 -3.74
C ASP A 40 -10.96 10.43 -4.43
N THR A 41 -11.01 9.69 -5.52
CA THR A 41 -9.83 9.36 -6.32
C THR A 41 -9.84 10.18 -7.62
N VAL A 42 -8.66 10.64 -8.00
CA VAL A 42 -8.41 11.28 -9.29
C VAL A 42 -7.30 10.56 -10.03
N VAL A 43 -7.37 10.59 -11.34
CA VAL A 43 -6.25 10.32 -12.24
C VAL A 43 -5.45 11.60 -12.39
N VAL A 44 -4.15 11.50 -12.31
CA VAL A 44 -3.18 12.54 -12.67
C VAL A 44 -2.44 12.04 -13.89
N GLU A 45 -2.63 12.69 -15.02
CA GLU A 45 -2.04 12.35 -16.30
C GLU A 45 -1.00 13.38 -16.71
N GLY A 46 0.25 12.94 -16.76
CA GLY A 46 1.39 13.66 -17.30
C GLY A 46 1.93 12.94 -18.52
N GLY A 47 3.19 12.52 -18.52
CA GLY A 47 3.71 11.56 -19.49
C GLY A 47 3.11 10.16 -19.35
N ARG A 48 2.59 9.84 -18.17
CA ARG A 48 1.84 8.61 -17.84
C ARG A 48 0.67 8.94 -16.91
N GLU A 49 -0.27 8.02 -16.78
CA GLU A 49 -1.36 8.13 -15.81
C GLU A 49 -0.97 7.53 -14.46
N THR A 50 -1.42 8.15 -13.40
CA THR A 50 -1.40 7.59 -12.04
C THR A 50 -2.63 8.02 -11.26
N VAL A 51 -2.91 7.32 -10.17
CA VAL A 51 -4.03 7.64 -9.28
C VAL A 51 -3.56 8.27 -7.98
N ALA A 52 -4.37 9.20 -7.47
CA ALA A 52 -4.12 9.84 -6.19
C ALA A 52 -5.43 10.10 -5.44
N LYS A 53 -5.34 10.09 -4.10
CA LYS A 53 -6.46 10.42 -3.23
C LYS A 53 -6.57 11.93 -3.05
N VAL A 54 -7.77 12.47 -3.24
CA VAL A 54 -8.01 13.91 -3.13
C VAL A 54 -8.00 14.36 -1.68
N TRP A 55 -7.25 15.41 -1.41
CA TRP A 55 -7.32 16.16 -0.17
C TRP A 55 -7.39 17.67 -0.44
N PRO A 56 -7.99 18.46 0.47
CA PRO A 56 -8.00 19.92 0.34
C PRO A 56 -6.58 20.48 0.40
N ALA A 57 -6.26 21.39 -0.50
CA ALA A 57 -5.08 22.24 -0.37
C ALA A 57 -5.29 23.30 0.71
N GLY A 58 -4.19 23.77 1.30
CA GLY A 58 -4.23 24.86 2.27
C GLY A 58 -4.72 26.16 1.64
N GLY A 59 -5.23 27.06 2.50
CA GLY A 59 -5.66 28.40 2.05
C GLY A 59 -4.53 29.15 1.34
N GLY A 60 -4.87 29.86 0.25
CA GLY A 60 -3.90 30.59 -0.55
C GLY A 60 -3.26 29.79 -1.70
N THR A 61 -3.59 28.50 -1.87
CA THR A 61 -3.18 27.73 -3.06
C THR A 61 -4.03 28.19 -4.24
N PRO A 62 -3.41 28.62 -5.37
CA PRO A 62 -4.14 29.02 -6.58
C PRO A 62 -4.95 27.89 -7.20
N ASP A 63 -6.12 28.18 -7.79
CA ASP A 63 -7.01 27.16 -8.38
C ASP A 63 -6.42 26.37 -9.55
N GLY A 64 -5.41 26.90 -10.22
CA GLY A 64 -4.71 26.23 -11.32
C GLY A 64 -3.56 25.31 -10.89
N VAL A 65 -3.51 24.85 -9.64
CA VAL A 65 -2.38 24.09 -9.09
C VAL A 65 -2.84 22.78 -8.47
N VAL A 66 -2.04 21.73 -8.64
CA VAL A 66 -2.13 20.48 -7.88
C VAL A 66 -0.83 20.25 -7.11
N LEU A 67 -0.93 19.90 -5.81
CA LEU A 67 0.24 19.54 -5.02
C LEU A 67 0.31 18.01 -4.89
N ILE A 68 1.36 17.43 -5.42
CA ILE A 68 1.61 15.98 -5.41
C ILE A 68 3.05 15.69 -4.96
N ASP A 69 3.22 14.53 -4.31
CA ASP A 69 4.51 14.09 -3.78
C ASP A 69 5.46 13.56 -4.89
N ALA A 70 6.67 13.20 -4.49
CA ALA A 70 7.69 12.71 -5.43
C ALA A 70 7.28 11.41 -6.11
N ASP A 71 6.63 10.50 -5.39
CA ASP A 71 6.19 9.22 -5.94
C ASP A 71 5.07 9.40 -6.96
N THR A 72 4.09 10.22 -6.64
CA THR A 72 2.99 10.54 -7.57
C THR A 72 3.52 11.22 -8.83
N ARG A 73 4.50 12.16 -8.69
CA ARG A 73 5.15 12.77 -9.86
C ARG A 73 5.93 11.76 -10.70
N ALA A 74 6.69 10.87 -10.05
CA ALA A 74 7.44 9.82 -10.76
C ALA A 74 6.50 8.86 -11.50
N ASN A 75 5.38 8.49 -10.88
CA ASN A 75 4.36 7.63 -11.50
C ASN A 75 3.65 8.31 -12.67
N ALA A 76 3.35 9.61 -12.56
CA ALA A 76 2.76 10.41 -13.63
C ALA A 76 3.77 10.84 -14.71
N ASP A 77 5.06 10.60 -14.51
CA ASP A 77 6.13 11.15 -15.34
C ASP A 77 5.97 12.68 -15.53
N ALA A 78 5.85 13.39 -14.40
CA ALA A 78 5.61 14.82 -14.36
C ALA A 78 6.57 15.52 -13.39
N LYS A 79 7.04 16.71 -13.76
CA LYS A 79 7.96 17.54 -12.97
C LYS A 79 7.23 18.74 -12.36
N ILE A 80 7.82 19.30 -11.31
CA ILE A 80 7.35 20.57 -10.74
C ILE A 80 7.37 21.65 -11.81
N GLY A 81 6.24 22.36 -11.95
CA GLY A 81 6.03 23.41 -12.95
C GLY A 81 5.42 22.94 -14.26
N GLU A 82 5.39 21.64 -14.51
CA GLU A 82 4.69 21.07 -15.69
C GLU A 82 3.18 21.05 -15.47
N THR A 83 2.43 20.98 -16.57
CA THR A 83 0.98 20.86 -16.54
C THR A 83 0.61 19.38 -16.64
N VAL A 84 -0.34 18.97 -15.83
CA VAL A 84 -0.95 17.63 -15.84
C VAL A 84 -2.46 17.77 -16.02
N HIS A 85 -3.07 16.77 -16.66
CA HIS A 85 -4.51 16.66 -16.74
C HIS A 85 -5.04 15.85 -15.55
N VAL A 86 -5.98 16.43 -14.81
CA VAL A 86 -6.56 15.79 -13.61
C VAL A 86 -8.04 15.56 -13.84
N ARG A 87 -8.50 14.33 -13.66
CA ARG A 87 -9.90 13.95 -13.83
C ARG A 87 -10.37 13.04 -12.69
N LYS A 88 -11.66 13.10 -12.39
CA LYS A 88 -12.28 12.19 -11.42
C LYS A 88 -12.28 10.77 -11.96
N VAL A 89 -12.09 9.79 -11.07
CA VAL A 89 -12.26 8.37 -11.38
C VAL A 89 -12.88 7.65 -10.20
N ASP A 90 -13.79 6.74 -10.48
CA ASP A 90 -14.27 5.77 -9.51
C ASP A 90 -13.42 4.51 -9.62
N VAL A 91 -12.88 4.06 -8.50
CA VAL A 91 -12.04 2.86 -8.42
C VAL A 91 -12.71 1.79 -7.58
N GLU A 92 -12.55 0.53 -7.98
CA GLU A 92 -13.02 -0.62 -7.20
C GLU A 92 -12.07 -0.94 -6.06
N ASP A 93 -12.59 -1.61 -5.03
CA ASP A 93 -11.75 -2.12 -3.96
C ASP A 93 -10.93 -3.32 -4.43
N ALA A 94 -9.66 -3.31 -4.13
CA ALA A 94 -8.76 -4.40 -4.50
C ALA A 94 -9.05 -5.66 -3.69
N ALA A 95 -9.29 -6.79 -4.35
CA ALA A 95 -9.30 -8.10 -3.72
C ALA A 95 -7.88 -8.55 -3.35
N SER A 96 -6.91 -8.28 -4.25
CA SER A 96 -5.49 -8.53 -3.97
C SER A 96 -4.59 -7.54 -4.68
N VAL A 97 -3.42 -7.32 -4.09
CA VAL A 97 -2.33 -6.50 -4.63
C VAL A 97 -1.03 -7.27 -4.47
N THR A 98 -0.22 -7.30 -5.53
CA THR A 98 1.12 -7.88 -5.49
C THR A 98 2.15 -6.76 -5.57
N LEU A 99 3.03 -6.67 -4.57
CA LEU A 99 4.16 -5.76 -4.56
C LEU A 99 5.46 -6.51 -4.81
N SER A 100 6.20 -6.08 -5.82
CA SER A 100 7.58 -6.50 -6.04
C SER A 100 8.50 -5.68 -5.17
N MET A 101 9.31 -6.36 -4.37
CA MET A 101 10.26 -5.75 -3.44
C MET A 101 11.58 -5.44 -4.13
N PRO A 102 12.23 -4.34 -3.79
CA PRO A 102 13.59 -4.05 -4.24
C PRO A 102 14.62 -5.02 -3.64
N ASP A 103 15.78 -5.14 -4.28
CA ASP A 103 16.81 -6.14 -3.95
C ASP A 103 17.46 -5.91 -2.60
N ASP A 104 17.51 -4.67 -2.13
CA ASP A 104 18.10 -4.28 -0.86
C ASP A 104 17.23 -4.63 0.36
N VAL A 105 15.97 -5.04 0.15
CA VAL A 105 15.09 -5.50 1.23
C VAL A 105 15.41 -6.95 1.55
N ALA A 106 16.02 -7.15 2.72
CA ALA A 106 16.12 -8.46 3.32
C ALA A 106 14.82 -8.79 4.05
N PHE A 107 14.09 -9.81 3.57
CA PHE A 107 12.94 -10.31 4.31
C PHE A 107 13.45 -11.16 5.48
N SER A 108 13.46 -10.56 6.66
CA SER A 108 13.36 -11.33 7.89
C SER A 108 11.87 -11.53 8.18
N ASP A 109 11.51 -12.61 8.88
CA ASP A 109 10.12 -12.89 9.33
C ASP A 109 9.56 -11.80 10.29
N ASP A 110 10.09 -10.59 10.22
CA ASP A 110 9.67 -9.47 11.05
C ASP A 110 8.30 -8.97 10.59
N ASP A 111 7.27 -9.32 11.34
CA ASP A 111 5.89 -8.86 11.13
C ASP A 111 5.75 -7.33 11.10
N ARG A 112 6.71 -6.61 11.66
CA ARG A 112 6.72 -5.14 11.69
C ARG A 112 6.83 -4.51 10.29
N ALA A 113 7.68 -5.07 9.42
CA ALA A 113 7.82 -4.55 8.06
C ALA A 113 6.52 -4.73 7.27
N VAL A 114 5.87 -5.87 7.44
CA VAL A 114 4.58 -6.17 6.82
C VAL A 114 3.48 -5.23 7.32
N GLU A 115 3.42 -4.99 8.62
CA GLU A 115 2.46 -4.04 9.21
C GLU A 115 2.72 -2.59 8.76
N LEU A 116 3.97 -2.18 8.59
CA LEU A 116 4.31 -0.87 8.02
C LEU A 116 3.81 -0.74 6.57
N ILE A 117 4.04 -1.75 5.75
CA ILE A 117 3.55 -1.77 4.35
C ILE A 117 2.03 -1.69 4.33
N LYS A 118 1.33 -2.53 5.10
CA LYS A 118 -0.13 -2.51 5.18
C LYS A 118 -0.67 -1.14 5.55
N ARG A 119 -0.15 -0.52 6.61
CA ARG A 119 -0.57 0.81 7.06
C ARG A 119 -0.32 1.89 6.01
N ALA A 120 0.82 1.81 5.32
CA ALA A 120 1.20 2.82 4.34
C ALA A 120 0.35 2.79 3.06
N ILE A 121 -0.17 1.62 2.69
CA ILE A 121 -1.01 1.47 1.49
C ILE A 121 -2.51 1.43 1.77
N GLN A 122 -2.92 1.31 3.03
CA GLN A 122 -4.34 1.28 3.39
C GLN A 122 -5.06 2.56 2.96
N ASP A 123 -6.25 2.42 2.39
CA ASP A 123 -7.06 3.50 1.81
C ASP A 123 -6.36 4.31 0.70
N ARG A 124 -5.27 3.78 0.16
CA ARG A 124 -4.54 4.38 -0.94
C ARG A 124 -5.06 3.83 -2.27
N PRO A 125 -5.38 4.70 -3.25
CA PRO A 125 -5.56 4.27 -4.62
C PRO A 125 -4.18 3.95 -5.22
N ILE A 126 -4.10 2.85 -5.94
CA ILE A 126 -2.88 2.36 -6.60
C ILE A 126 -3.24 1.76 -7.96
N GLN A 127 -2.23 1.53 -8.78
CA GLN A 127 -2.40 0.87 -10.07
C GLN A 127 -1.21 -0.03 -10.41
N SER A 128 -1.44 -1.01 -11.27
CA SER A 128 -0.36 -1.84 -11.84
C SER A 128 0.72 -0.97 -12.49
N GLY A 129 1.99 -1.32 -12.25
CA GLY A 129 3.16 -0.56 -12.69
C GLY A 129 3.51 0.65 -11.83
N GLY A 130 2.68 1.03 -10.87
CA GLY A 130 2.93 2.14 -9.96
C GLY A 130 4.06 1.83 -8.97
N GLN A 131 4.78 2.88 -8.56
CA GLN A 131 5.86 2.80 -7.59
C GLN A 131 5.42 3.36 -6.25
N ILE A 132 5.85 2.73 -5.17
CA ILE A 132 5.56 3.12 -3.79
C ILE A 132 6.85 3.07 -2.99
N ARG A 133 7.24 4.18 -2.36
CA ARG A 133 8.42 4.23 -1.48
C ARG A 133 8.03 4.00 -0.03
N PHE A 134 8.82 3.16 0.62
CA PHE A 134 8.78 2.97 2.06
C PHE A 134 10.16 3.31 2.62
N GLU A 135 10.39 4.61 2.86
CA GLU A 135 11.71 5.15 3.27
C GLU A 135 12.32 4.43 4.48
N SER A 136 11.48 3.84 5.32
CA SER A 136 11.92 3.04 6.49
C SER A 136 12.38 1.63 6.14
N LEU A 137 12.12 1.14 4.91
CA LEU A 137 12.44 -0.23 4.49
C LEU A 137 13.50 -0.29 3.40
N SER A 138 13.49 0.68 2.45
CA SER A 138 14.40 0.71 1.31
C SER A 138 14.55 2.11 0.74
N SER A 139 15.70 2.38 0.13
CA SER A 139 15.92 3.58 -0.70
C SER A 139 15.23 3.46 -2.06
N ASP A 140 15.05 2.23 -2.54
CA ASP A 140 14.41 1.94 -3.82
C ASP A 140 12.90 1.71 -3.66
N PRO A 141 12.09 2.04 -4.67
CA PRO A 141 10.65 1.87 -4.59
C PRO A 141 10.24 0.40 -4.75
N PHE A 142 9.16 0.03 -4.04
CA PHE A 142 8.39 -1.17 -4.36
C PHE A 142 7.55 -0.91 -5.60
N VAL A 143 7.35 -1.91 -6.43
CA VAL A 143 6.53 -1.82 -7.64
C VAL A 143 5.25 -2.62 -7.47
N VAL A 144 4.10 -2.00 -7.78
CA VAL A 144 2.83 -2.71 -7.88
C VAL A 144 2.88 -3.56 -9.14
N SER A 145 3.19 -4.85 -9.00
CA SER A 145 3.32 -5.75 -10.15
C SER A 145 1.97 -6.24 -10.65
N GLU A 146 0.98 -6.36 -9.77
CA GLU A 146 -0.34 -6.89 -10.14
C GLU A 146 -1.41 -6.36 -9.17
N THR A 147 -2.62 -6.13 -9.69
CA THR A 147 -3.82 -5.80 -8.91
C THR A 147 -4.97 -6.71 -9.32
N SER A 148 -5.92 -6.95 -8.41
CA SER A 148 -7.17 -7.63 -8.73
C SER A 148 -8.35 -6.85 -8.15
N PRO A 149 -9.23 -6.29 -8.99
CA PRO A 149 -9.20 -6.29 -10.46
C PRO A 149 -7.95 -5.59 -11.03
N ASP A 150 -7.62 -5.87 -12.28
CA ASP A 150 -6.47 -5.25 -12.95
C ASP A 150 -6.72 -3.75 -13.20
N GLY A 151 -5.67 -2.96 -13.08
CA GLY A 151 -5.70 -1.52 -13.32
C GLY A 151 -5.69 -0.68 -12.05
N MET A 152 -6.60 0.29 -11.98
CA MET A 152 -6.69 1.27 -10.88
C MET A 152 -7.64 0.75 -9.80
N VAL A 153 -7.13 0.59 -8.58
CA VAL A 153 -7.89 0.02 -7.47
C VAL A 153 -7.62 0.78 -6.17
N ARG A 154 -8.49 0.62 -5.19
CA ARG A 154 -8.29 1.12 -3.82
C ARG A 154 -7.94 -0.03 -2.89
N VAL A 155 -6.86 0.11 -2.13
CA VAL A 155 -6.49 -0.85 -1.08
C VAL A 155 -7.37 -0.63 0.14
N THR A 156 -7.95 -1.72 0.65
CA THR A 156 -8.78 -1.70 1.86
C THR A 156 -8.22 -2.65 2.94
N SER A 157 -8.83 -2.67 4.10
CA SER A 157 -8.46 -3.61 5.16
C SER A 157 -8.65 -5.08 4.75
N SER A 158 -9.56 -5.37 3.82
CA SER A 158 -9.84 -6.71 3.30
C SER A 158 -8.93 -7.10 2.13
N THR A 159 -8.16 -6.17 1.56
CA THR A 159 -7.25 -6.47 0.46
C THR A 159 -6.15 -7.44 0.88
N ARG A 160 -5.98 -8.51 0.10
CA ARG A 160 -4.87 -9.45 0.29
C ARG A 160 -3.60 -8.87 -0.30
N LEU A 161 -2.57 -8.69 0.52
CA LEU A 161 -1.26 -8.24 0.09
C LEU A 161 -0.35 -9.44 -0.18
N LYS A 162 0.22 -9.48 -1.38
CA LYS A 162 1.28 -10.43 -1.76
C LYS A 162 2.59 -9.67 -1.94
N LEU A 163 3.66 -10.19 -1.37
CA LEU A 163 5.00 -9.65 -1.54
C LEU A 163 5.83 -10.62 -2.37
N THR A 164 6.47 -10.13 -3.40
CA THR A 164 7.31 -10.94 -4.29
C THR A 164 8.71 -10.36 -4.38
N LYS A 165 9.69 -11.23 -4.55
CA LYS A 165 11.07 -10.86 -4.86
C LYS A 165 11.53 -11.71 -6.03
N GLU A 166 12.15 -11.10 -7.05
CA GLU A 166 12.61 -11.80 -8.26
C GLU A 166 11.52 -12.70 -8.90
N GLY A 167 10.26 -12.24 -8.88
CA GLY A 167 9.13 -12.99 -9.44
C GLY A 167 8.66 -14.19 -8.60
N ARG A 168 9.26 -14.43 -7.44
CA ARG A 168 8.80 -15.46 -6.49
C ARG A 168 7.96 -14.86 -5.39
N VAL A 169 6.85 -15.50 -5.03
CA VAL A 169 6.02 -15.08 -3.89
C VAL A 169 6.81 -15.36 -2.61
N SER A 170 7.18 -14.28 -1.92
CA SER A 170 7.90 -14.38 -0.65
C SER A 170 6.92 -14.47 0.53
N ARG A 171 5.80 -13.77 0.45
CA ARG A 171 4.78 -13.78 1.51
C ARG A 171 3.40 -13.35 1.02
N VAL A 172 2.36 -13.96 1.59
CA VAL A 172 0.96 -13.54 1.40
C VAL A 172 0.42 -13.07 2.75
N VAL A 173 -0.10 -11.86 2.79
CA VAL A 173 -0.68 -11.27 4.01
C VAL A 173 -2.15 -11.01 3.77
N THR A 174 -3.00 -11.66 4.55
CA THR A 174 -4.44 -11.44 4.57
C THR A 174 -4.77 -10.69 5.86
N SER A 175 -5.64 -9.68 5.79
CA SER A 175 -6.17 -9.09 7.02
C SER A 175 -6.99 -10.15 7.75
N VAL A 176 -6.58 -10.47 8.98
CA VAL A 176 -7.37 -11.37 9.82
C VAL A 176 -8.53 -10.57 10.39
N SER A 177 -9.64 -10.55 9.66
CA SER A 177 -10.96 -10.35 10.25
C SER A 177 -11.48 -11.75 10.53
N GLY A 178 -11.73 -12.09 11.79
CA GLY A 178 -12.02 -13.45 12.23
C GLY A 178 -13.09 -14.14 11.39
N GLY A 179 -12.72 -15.26 10.83
CA GLY A 179 -13.56 -16.20 10.10
C GLY A 179 -12.70 -17.41 9.78
N GLU A 180 -13.00 -18.52 10.39
CA GLU A 180 -12.41 -19.83 10.14
C GLU A 180 -12.62 -20.17 8.66
N ASP A 181 -11.55 -20.20 7.86
CA ASP A 181 -11.51 -20.91 6.59
C ASP A 181 -10.29 -21.86 6.62
N GLU A 182 -10.62 -23.11 6.91
CA GLU A 182 -9.78 -24.26 6.68
C GLU A 182 -9.57 -24.39 5.16
N ASP A 183 -8.36 -24.08 4.65
CA ASP A 183 -7.62 -24.71 3.57
C ASP A 183 -6.53 -23.75 3.05
N ALA A 184 -5.47 -23.58 3.85
CA ALA A 184 -4.19 -23.17 3.33
C ALA A 184 -3.18 -24.25 3.76
N PRO A 185 -2.24 -24.68 2.90
CA PRO A 185 -1.21 -25.61 3.34
C PRO A 185 -0.29 -24.92 4.33
N THR A 186 -0.63 -24.99 5.59
CA THR A 186 0.23 -24.69 6.71
C THR A 186 1.18 -25.84 6.89
N GLY A 187 2.26 -25.82 6.15
CA GLY A 187 3.21 -26.90 6.20
C GLY A 187 4.50 -26.52 6.88
N VAL A 188 4.50 -26.25 8.14
CA VAL A 188 5.61 -26.59 9.03
C VAL A 188 4.98 -27.00 10.36
N THR A 189 4.92 -28.27 10.61
CA THR A 189 4.59 -28.83 11.93
C THR A 189 5.89 -28.93 12.74
N TYR A 190 5.77 -29.00 14.05
CA TYR A 190 6.91 -29.20 14.97
C TYR A 190 7.71 -30.48 14.61
N GLU A 191 7.14 -31.39 13.85
CA GLU A 191 7.77 -32.64 13.38
C GLU A 191 8.74 -32.42 12.22
N ASP A 192 8.68 -31.27 11.51
CA ASP A 192 9.56 -30.94 10.39
C ASP A 192 10.90 -30.29 10.83
N ILE A 193 11.06 -29.97 12.11
CA ILE A 193 12.29 -29.44 12.69
C ILE A 193 13.07 -30.62 13.28
N GLY A 194 13.66 -31.41 12.43
CA GLY A 194 14.55 -32.50 12.85
C GLY A 194 15.78 -31.97 13.59
N GLY A 195 15.92 -32.34 14.87
CA GLY A 195 17.13 -32.10 15.67
C GLY A 195 16.95 -31.26 16.94
N LEU A 196 15.72 -30.91 17.33
CA LEU A 196 15.46 -30.14 18.56
C LEU A 196 14.63 -30.92 19.60
N ASP A 197 14.64 -32.23 19.57
CA ASP A 197 13.83 -33.06 20.47
C ASP A 197 14.22 -32.86 21.94
N GLU A 198 15.53 -32.69 22.23
CA GLU A 198 16.01 -32.45 23.60
C GLU A 198 15.66 -31.05 24.13
N GLU A 199 15.65 -30.03 23.27
CA GLU A 199 15.28 -28.65 23.65
C GLU A 199 13.76 -28.51 23.82
N LEU A 200 12.98 -29.24 23.06
CA LEU A 200 11.50 -29.25 23.19
C LEU A 200 11.05 -29.94 24.46
N ASP A 201 11.72 -31.02 24.87
CA ASP A 201 11.44 -31.70 26.16
C ASP A 201 11.75 -30.79 27.32
N LEU A 202 12.81 -30.00 27.24
CA LEU A 202 13.20 -29.03 28.30
C LEU A 202 12.17 -27.88 28.42
N VAL A 203 11.67 -27.40 27.34
CA VAL A 203 10.61 -26.33 27.30
C VAL A 203 9.30 -26.90 27.86
N ARG A 204 8.97 -28.13 27.53
CA ARG A 204 7.79 -28.83 28.02
C ARG A 204 7.85 -29.05 29.53
N GLU A 205 8.97 -29.46 30.03
CA GLU A 205 9.19 -29.65 31.48
C GLU A 205 9.14 -28.34 32.28
N MET A 206 9.63 -27.21 31.67
CA MET A 206 9.64 -25.91 32.36
C MET A 206 8.28 -25.17 32.30
N ILE A 207 7.45 -25.39 31.29
CA ILE A 207 6.24 -24.62 31.10
C ILE A 207 4.96 -25.44 31.32
N GLU A 208 4.88 -26.67 30.83
CA GLU A 208 3.67 -27.48 30.92
C GLU A 208 3.48 -28.13 32.29
N LEU A 209 4.55 -28.60 32.96
CA LEU A 209 4.45 -29.21 34.27
C LEU A 209 3.96 -28.25 35.35
N PRO A 210 4.46 -27.01 35.47
CA PRO A 210 3.93 -26.05 36.46
C PRO A 210 2.50 -25.63 36.24
N LEU A 211 2.00 -25.69 34.98
CA LEU A 211 0.64 -25.31 34.64
C LEU A 211 -0.35 -26.48 34.82
N SER A 212 0.10 -27.71 34.69
CA SER A 212 -0.74 -28.90 34.81
C SER A 212 -0.89 -29.42 36.24
N GLU A 213 0.13 -29.24 37.09
CA GLU A 213 0.14 -29.69 38.49
C GLU A 213 0.74 -28.62 39.42
N PRO A 214 -0.01 -27.56 39.75
CA PRO A 214 0.53 -26.47 40.62
C PRO A 214 0.77 -26.85 42.06
N GLU A 215 0.45 -28.06 42.50
CA GLU A 215 0.64 -28.53 43.89
C GLU A 215 1.98 -29.24 44.13
N VAL A 216 2.84 -29.36 43.13
CA VAL A 216 4.14 -30.08 43.26
C VAL A 216 5.32 -29.15 43.54
N PHE A 217 5.08 -27.81 43.66
CA PHE A 217 6.10 -26.82 44.01
C PHE A 217 5.70 -25.97 45.19
#